data_3e66d881e91321adad213f3f6f8529e0
#
_entry.id   3e66d881e91321adad213f3f6f8529e0
#
_cell.length_a   1.000
_cell.length_b   1.000
_cell.length_c   1.000
_cell.angle_alpha   90.00
_cell.angle_beta   90.00
_cell.angle_gamma   90.00
#
_symmetry.space_group_name_H-M   'P 1'
#
loop_
_entity.id
_entity.type
_entity.pdbx_description
1 polymer ?
#
loop_
_entity_poly.entity_id
_entity_poly.type
_entity_poly.pdbx_seq_one_letter_code
_entity_poly.pdbx_strand_id
1 'polypeptide(L)'
;GDVYKRQEIKKEISSFKKDGKRVPSLSIVLVGNHTASSIYVNAKVRACKDVGIDVNLINLNDNISELDLLEIISELNNKSDLDGFIVQLPLPPQVNVQNVIDSISPAKDVDGFTNDNIGSITSEVKKLLPATGLGVMTLIERYNIDIESKSCAILGSSRNVGAAIAQMLMQKEQVTVTVCNSKTKNLKEITSNADIIISAVGKPNLVTSDMVKEGAVICLLYTSPSPRDDL
;
A
#
# COMPACT_ATOMS: atom_id res chain seq x y z
N GLY A 1 -13.11 -9.90 -1.05
CA GLY A 1 -11.89 -9.93 -0.23
C GLY A 1 -11.91 -8.88 0.89
N ASP A 2 -12.14 -7.64 0.56
CA ASP A 2 -12.08 -6.50 1.50
C ASP A 2 -13.15 -6.58 2.61
N VAL A 3 -14.37 -6.95 2.28
CA VAL A 3 -15.49 -7.06 3.24
C VAL A 3 -15.18 -8.07 4.35
N TYR A 4 -14.64 -9.24 4.02
CA TYR A 4 -14.30 -10.27 5.02
C TYR A 4 -13.15 -9.81 5.94
N LYS A 5 -12.12 -9.17 5.38
CA LYS A 5 -11.01 -8.65 6.18
C LYS A 5 -11.47 -7.57 7.16
N ARG A 6 -12.32 -6.66 6.73
CA ARG A 6 -12.94 -5.65 7.61
C ARG A 6 -13.76 -6.30 8.73
N GLN A 7 -14.51 -7.36 8.44
CA GLN A 7 -15.26 -8.09 9.46
C GLN A 7 -14.34 -8.77 10.50
N GLU A 8 -13.23 -9.37 10.07
CA GLU A 8 -12.22 -9.94 10.96
C GLU A 8 -11.65 -8.87 11.88
N ILE A 9 -11.16 -7.75 11.33
CA ILE A 9 -10.61 -6.63 12.10
C ILE A 9 -11.65 -6.08 13.08
N LYS A 10 -12.89 -5.92 12.65
CA LYS A 10 -13.98 -5.44 13.52
C LYS A 10 -14.22 -6.36 14.70
N LYS A 11 -14.15 -7.68 14.51
CA LYS A 11 -14.27 -8.67 15.59
C LYS A 11 -13.11 -8.55 16.58
N GLU A 12 -11.87 -8.44 16.08
CA GLU A 12 -10.67 -8.28 16.91
C GLU A 12 -10.74 -7.01 17.77
N ILE A 13 -11.09 -5.87 17.17
CA ILE A 13 -11.24 -4.60 17.89
C ILE A 13 -12.38 -4.66 18.92
N SER A 14 -13.47 -5.36 18.59
CA SER A 14 -14.56 -5.56 19.53
C SER A 14 -14.12 -6.42 20.74
N SER A 15 -13.22 -7.37 20.53
CA SER A 15 -12.61 -8.13 21.62
C SER A 15 -11.74 -7.23 22.51
N PHE A 16 -10.89 -6.37 21.92
CA PHE A 16 -10.07 -5.42 22.69
C PHE A 16 -10.93 -4.55 23.62
N LYS A 17 -12.05 -4.03 23.11
CA LYS A 17 -13.00 -3.24 23.93
C LYS A 17 -13.61 -4.02 25.09
N LYS A 18 -13.99 -5.29 24.84
CA LYS A 18 -14.53 -6.17 25.88
C LYS A 18 -13.51 -6.49 26.98
N ASP A 19 -12.24 -6.63 26.59
CA ASP A 19 -11.13 -6.90 27.49
C ASP A 19 -10.62 -5.64 28.22
N GLY A 20 -11.26 -4.48 28.03
CA GLY A 20 -10.85 -3.20 28.61
C GLY A 20 -9.56 -2.64 28.02
N LYS A 21 -9.11 -3.15 26.86
CA LYS A 21 -7.90 -2.68 26.16
C LYS A 21 -8.23 -1.46 25.30
N ARG A 22 -7.25 -0.60 25.11
CA ARG A 22 -7.31 0.53 24.19
C ARG A 22 -7.47 0.01 22.75
N VAL A 23 -8.30 0.67 21.96
CA VAL A 23 -8.38 0.41 20.52
C VAL A 23 -7.17 1.00 19.81
N PRO A 24 -6.77 0.44 18.65
CA PRO A 24 -5.73 1.04 17.84
C PRO A 24 -6.06 2.46 17.41
N SER A 25 -5.06 3.34 17.41
CA SER A 25 -5.17 4.74 17.02
C SER A 25 -4.30 5.01 15.80
N LEU A 26 -4.88 5.63 14.76
CA LEU A 26 -4.24 5.97 13.50
C LEU A 26 -4.39 7.46 13.22
N SER A 27 -3.30 8.14 12.83
CA SER A 27 -3.38 9.48 12.24
C SER A 27 -3.11 9.44 10.74
N ILE A 28 -3.83 10.28 9.99
CA ILE A 28 -3.60 10.45 8.54
C ILE A 28 -3.30 11.92 8.31
N VAL A 29 -2.12 12.21 7.78
CA VAL A 29 -1.70 13.56 7.39
C VAL A 29 -1.97 13.74 5.91
N LEU A 30 -2.81 14.71 5.56
CA LEU A 30 -3.11 15.12 4.19
C LEU A 30 -2.61 16.54 3.96
N VAL A 31 -1.72 16.72 3.00
CA VAL A 31 -1.19 18.03 2.63
C VAL A 31 -1.84 18.51 1.33
N GLY A 32 -2.47 19.67 1.39
CA GLY A 32 -3.21 20.26 0.27
C GLY A 32 -4.56 19.61 0.01
N ASN A 33 -5.20 20.02 -1.09
CA ASN A 33 -6.55 19.62 -1.48
C ASN A 33 -6.60 18.83 -2.80
N HIS A 34 -5.61 17.97 -3.05
CA HIS A 34 -5.61 17.16 -4.24
C HIS A 34 -6.80 16.18 -4.23
N THR A 35 -7.71 16.32 -5.21
CA THR A 35 -9.01 15.62 -5.24
C THR A 35 -8.87 14.10 -5.07
N ALA A 36 -7.95 13.46 -5.81
CA ALA A 36 -7.73 12.02 -5.71
C ALA A 36 -7.25 11.61 -4.30
N SER A 37 -6.32 12.38 -3.70
CA SER A 37 -5.83 12.11 -2.35
C SER A 37 -6.94 12.25 -1.30
N SER A 38 -7.80 13.26 -1.45
CA SER A 38 -8.93 13.49 -0.55
C SER A 38 -9.95 12.34 -0.59
N ILE A 39 -10.25 11.81 -1.79
CA ILE A 39 -11.13 10.65 -1.96
C ILE A 39 -10.55 9.43 -1.25
N TYR A 40 -9.26 9.14 -1.45
CA TYR A 40 -8.57 8.02 -0.80
C TYR A 40 -8.53 8.14 0.71
N VAL A 41 -8.18 9.32 1.21
CA VAL A 41 -8.12 9.58 2.66
C VAL A 41 -9.50 9.44 3.29
N ASN A 42 -10.54 9.98 2.66
CA ASN A 42 -11.91 9.84 3.16
C ASN A 42 -12.38 8.37 3.17
N ALA A 43 -11.98 7.56 2.19
CA ALA A 43 -12.26 6.13 2.17
C ALA A 43 -11.52 5.40 3.31
N LYS A 44 -10.22 5.72 3.54
CA LYS A 44 -9.43 5.19 4.67
C LYS A 44 -10.08 5.54 6.01
N VAL A 45 -10.45 6.82 6.21
CA VAL A 45 -11.11 7.29 7.44
C VAL A 45 -12.42 6.54 7.67
N ARG A 46 -13.26 6.39 6.65
CA ARG A 46 -14.51 5.61 6.76
C ARG A 46 -14.22 4.17 7.14
N ALA A 47 -13.30 3.51 6.44
CA ALA A 47 -12.94 2.12 6.72
C ALA A 47 -12.44 1.93 8.16
N CYS A 48 -11.60 2.84 8.67
CA CYS A 48 -11.13 2.80 10.06
C CYS A 48 -12.30 2.93 11.06
N LYS A 49 -13.19 3.90 10.85
CA LYS A 49 -14.38 4.10 11.69
C LYS A 49 -15.30 2.88 11.68
N ASP A 50 -15.54 2.29 10.52
CA ASP A 50 -16.41 1.11 10.34
C ASP A 50 -15.91 -0.11 11.12
N VAL A 51 -14.60 -0.29 11.23
CA VAL A 51 -14.00 -1.39 11.99
C VAL A 51 -13.75 -1.03 13.46
N GLY A 52 -13.83 0.24 13.84
CA GLY A 52 -13.69 0.71 15.22
C GLY A 52 -12.29 1.14 15.61
N ILE A 53 -11.41 1.40 14.63
CA ILE A 53 -10.11 2.07 14.84
C ILE A 53 -10.37 3.55 15.14
N ASP A 54 -9.68 4.09 16.15
CA ASP A 54 -9.65 5.52 16.39
C ASP A 54 -8.80 6.21 15.33
N VAL A 55 -9.43 7.08 14.52
CA VAL A 55 -8.73 7.71 13.40
C VAL A 55 -8.83 9.21 13.45
N ASN A 56 -7.68 9.87 13.38
CA ASN A 56 -7.54 11.33 13.33
C ASN A 56 -7.04 11.77 11.94
N LEU A 57 -7.73 12.73 11.32
CA LEU A 57 -7.31 13.33 10.05
C LEU A 57 -6.72 14.72 10.31
N ILE A 58 -5.47 14.89 9.92
CA ILE A 58 -4.70 16.13 10.01
C ILE A 58 -4.62 16.73 8.61
N ASN A 59 -5.39 17.78 8.35
CA ASN A 59 -5.35 18.51 7.09
C ASN A 59 -4.38 19.69 7.20
N LEU A 60 -3.40 19.72 6.31
CA LEU A 60 -2.38 20.76 6.25
C LEU A 60 -2.50 21.54 4.93
N ASN A 61 -2.12 22.80 4.96
CA ASN A 61 -2.13 23.61 3.76
C ASN A 61 -1.05 23.14 2.77
N ASP A 62 -1.30 23.30 1.47
CA ASP A 62 -0.37 22.94 0.41
C ASP A 62 0.92 23.81 0.39
N ASN A 63 0.89 24.99 1.01
CA ASN A 63 2.05 25.87 1.16
C ASN A 63 2.90 25.58 2.40
N ILE A 64 2.61 24.52 3.17
CA ILE A 64 3.41 24.12 4.33
C ILE A 64 4.88 23.94 3.95
N SER A 65 5.79 24.42 4.82
CA SER A 65 7.21 24.16 4.63
C SER A 65 7.58 22.71 4.98
N GLU A 66 8.67 22.19 4.41
CA GLU A 66 9.19 20.88 4.79
C GLU A 66 9.51 20.83 6.29
N LEU A 67 10.09 21.89 6.85
CA LEU A 67 10.43 21.94 8.27
C LEU A 67 9.21 21.82 9.17
N ASP A 68 8.15 22.57 8.91
CA ASP A 68 6.91 22.49 9.71
C ASP A 68 6.28 21.08 9.60
N LEU A 69 6.32 20.46 8.42
CA LEU A 69 5.83 19.08 8.25
C LEU A 69 6.68 18.08 9.04
N LEU A 70 8.00 18.23 9.04
CA LEU A 70 8.90 17.36 9.81
C LEU A 70 8.70 17.54 11.33
N GLU A 71 8.37 18.74 11.81
CA GLU A 71 8.01 18.98 13.22
C GLU A 71 6.72 18.21 13.59
N ILE A 72 5.67 18.29 12.75
CA ILE A 72 4.44 17.53 12.95
C ILE A 72 4.72 16.03 12.98
N ILE A 73 5.56 15.52 12.09
CA ILE A 73 5.93 14.09 12.07
C ILE A 73 6.68 13.72 13.36
N SER A 74 7.56 14.58 13.84
CA SER A 74 8.27 14.37 15.12
C SER A 74 7.30 14.28 16.30
N GLU A 75 6.29 15.15 16.35
CA GLU A 75 5.23 15.07 17.37
C GLU A 75 4.45 13.76 17.29
N LEU A 76 4.06 13.33 16.09
CA LEU A 76 3.36 12.07 15.89
C LEU A 76 4.22 10.85 16.27
N ASN A 77 5.53 10.88 15.99
CA ASN A 77 6.46 9.85 16.42
C ASN A 77 6.50 9.70 17.94
N ASN A 78 6.46 10.83 18.68
CA ASN A 78 6.58 10.87 20.13
C ASN A 78 5.24 10.63 20.86
N LYS A 79 4.12 10.60 20.15
CA LYS A 79 2.80 10.45 20.76
C LYS A 79 2.56 9.02 21.21
N SER A 80 2.56 8.76 22.52
CA SER A 80 2.51 7.42 23.12
C SER A 80 1.16 6.69 22.91
N ASP A 81 0.07 7.43 22.72
CA ASP A 81 -1.28 6.91 22.49
C ASP A 81 -1.60 6.70 20.99
N LEU A 82 -0.65 6.96 20.10
CA LEU A 82 -0.75 6.75 18.65
C LEU A 82 0.02 5.49 18.24
N ASP A 83 -0.67 4.52 17.61
CA ASP A 83 -0.05 3.28 17.16
C ASP A 83 0.65 3.41 15.81
N GLY A 84 0.15 4.30 14.94
CA GLY A 84 0.77 4.54 13.65
C GLY A 84 0.15 5.71 12.93
N PHE A 85 0.84 6.15 11.87
CA PHE A 85 0.31 7.22 11.02
C PHE A 85 0.72 7.07 9.56
N ILE A 86 0.01 7.78 8.70
CA ILE A 86 0.21 7.85 7.26
C ILE A 86 0.46 9.31 6.89
N VAL A 87 1.48 9.57 6.08
CA VAL A 87 1.60 10.84 5.35
C VAL A 87 1.19 10.57 3.91
N GLN A 88 -0.01 11.03 3.55
CA GLN A 88 -0.61 10.73 2.26
C GLN A 88 0.16 11.35 1.11
N LEU A 89 0.64 10.52 0.19
CA LEU A 89 1.28 10.96 -1.05
C LEU A 89 0.23 11.23 -2.16
N PRO A 90 0.52 12.12 -3.12
CA PRO A 90 1.75 12.92 -3.27
C PRO A 90 1.83 14.12 -2.33
N LEU A 91 3.05 14.63 -2.11
CA LEU A 91 3.31 15.86 -1.37
C LEU A 91 3.55 17.03 -2.34
N PRO A 92 3.38 18.29 -1.89
CA PRO A 92 3.70 19.45 -2.68
C PRO A 92 5.18 19.51 -3.09
N PRO A 93 5.53 20.18 -4.20
CA PRO A 93 6.87 20.12 -4.79
C PRO A 93 7.99 20.72 -3.93
N GLN A 94 7.65 21.60 -2.97
CA GLN A 94 8.62 22.16 -2.02
C GLN A 94 9.03 21.18 -0.91
N VAL A 95 8.37 20.04 -0.78
CA VAL A 95 8.63 19.02 0.23
C VAL A 95 9.36 17.84 -0.38
N ASN A 96 10.49 17.47 0.19
CA ASN A 96 11.21 16.26 -0.21
C ASN A 96 10.54 15.04 0.40
N VAL A 97 9.90 14.23 -0.46
CA VAL A 97 9.18 13.00 -0.05
C VAL A 97 10.09 12.02 0.71
N GLN A 98 11.36 11.91 0.31
CA GLN A 98 12.28 10.98 0.97
C GLN A 98 12.62 11.43 2.38
N ASN A 99 12.86 12.73 2.60
CA ASN A 99 13.12 13.27 3.94
C ASN A 99 11.92 13.02 4.86
N VAL A 100 10.70 13.17 4.34
CA VAL A 100 9.46 12.89 5.07
C VAL A 100 9.38 11.42 5.46
N ILE A 101 9.59 10.50 4.52
CA ILE A 101 9.56 9.06 4.78
C ILE A 101 10.63 8.66 5.81
N ASP A 102 11.85 9.17 5.66
CA ASP A 102 12.98 8.84 6.55
C ASP A 102 12.80 9.40 7.97
N SER A 103 11.97 10.43 8.15
CA SER A 103 11.61 10.97 9.47
C SER A 103 10.55 10.19 10.22
N ILE A 104 9.80 9.30 9.55
CA ILE A 104 8.77 8.47 10.19
C ILE A 104 9.45 7.37 11.01
N SER A 105 9.00 7.18 12.26
CA SER A 105 9.44 6.04 13.06
C SER A 105 8.99 4.73 12.41
N PRO A 106 9.89 3.77 12.12
CA PRO A 106 9.53 2.50 11.51
C PRO A 106 8.43 1.72 12.26
N ALA A 107 8.37 1.89 13.58
CA ALA A 107 7.33 1.26 14.42
C ALA A 107 5.93 1.87 14.23
N LYS A 108 5.85 3.08 13.67
CA LYS A 108 4.58 3.80 13.40
C LYS A 108 4.25 3.97 11.92
N ASP A 109 5.15 3.51 11.05
CA ASP A 109 5.00 3.57 9.59
C ASP A 109 4.06 2.47 9.10
N VAL A 110 2.76 2.70 9.14
CA VAL A 110 1.76 1.70 8.74
C VAL A 110 1.63 1.53 7.22
N ASP A 111 2.17 2.44 6.42
CA ASP A 111 2.32 2.24 4.98
C ASP A 111 3.53 1.35 4.62
N GLY A 112 4.49 1.19 5.56
CA GLY A 112 5.67 0.35 5.39
C GLY A 112 6.71 0.91 4.42
N PHE A 113 6.84 2.23 4.30
CA PHE A 113 7.68 2.89 3.28
C PHE A 113 9.08 3.27 3.78
N THR A 114 9.32 3.26 5.09
CA THR A 114 10.65 3.52 5.65
C THR A 114 11.67 2.49 5.17
N ASN A 115 12.95 2.89 5.11
CA ASN A 115 14.05 2.00 4.70
C ASN A 115 14.09 0.72 5.54
N ASP A 116 13.85 0.87 6.83
CA ASP A 116 13.86 -0.22 7.80
C ASP A 116 12.72 -1.23 7.55
N ASN A 117 11.51 -0.76 7.25
CA ASN A 117 10.36 -1.59 6.96
C ASN A 117 10.48 -2.30 5.60
N ILE A 118 10.89 -1.58 4.55
CA ILE A 118 11.14 -2.18 3.23
C ILE A 118 12.28 -3.20 3.30
N GLY A 119 13.38 -2.88 3.99
CA GLY A 119 14.49 -3.80 4.17
C GLY A 119 14.10 -5.09 4.91
N SER A 120 13.09 -5.01 5.77
CA SER A 120 12.59 -6.18 6.50
C SER A 120 11.84 -7.19 5.64
N ILE A 121 11.47 -6.86 4.39
CA ILE A 121 10.83 -7.83 3.48
C ILE A 121 11.71 -9.06 3.29
N THR A 122 13.03 -8.87 3.19
CA THR A 122 14.02 -9.94 3.00
C THR A 122 14.65 -10.43 4.30
N SER A 123 14.21 -9.90 5.44
CA SER A 123 14.70 -10.28 6.76
C SER A 123 13.87 -11.41 7.38
N GLU A 124 14.48 -12.17 8.29
CA GLU A 124 13.76 -13.14 9.11
C GLU A 124 12.78 -12.43 10.07
N VAL A 125 13.16 -11.27 10.58
CA VAL A 125 12.31 -10.45 11.47
C VAL A 125 11.50 -9.48 10.61
N LYS A 126 10.23 -9.81 10.43
CA LYS A 126 9.30 -8.97 9.68
C LYS A 126 8.78 -7.84 10.54
N LYS A 127 8.77 -6.63 9.94
CA LYS A 127 8.23 -5.40 10.53
C LYS A 127 6.90 -5.02 9.87
N LEU A 128 6.56 -3.75 9.83
CA LEU A 128 5.41 -3.25 9.09
C LEU A 128 5.75 -3.25 7.58
N LEU A 129 5.28 -4.25 6.87
CA LEU A 129 5.55 -4.40 5.45
C LEU A 129 4.67 -3.44 4.61
N PRO A 130 5.12 -3.07 3.38
CA PRO A 130 4.34 -2.22 2.49
C PRO A 130 2.91 -2.71 2.29
N ALA A 131 1.94 -1.88 2.72
CA ALA A 131 0.52 -2.24 2.81
C ALA A 131 -0.08 -2.70 1.48
N THR A 132 0.28 -2.03 0.36
CA THR A 132 -0.18 -2.41 -0.98
C THR A 132 0.34 -3.80 -1.37
N GLY A 133 1.61 -4.10 -1.09
CA GLY A 133 2.21 -5.42 -1.32
C GLY A 133 1.52 -6.50 -0.50
N LEU A 134 1.28 -6.24 0.79
CA LEU A 134 0.52 -7.16 1.65
C LEU A 134 -0.88 -7.42 1.12
N GLY A 135 -1.55 -6.40 0.57
CA GLY A 135 -2.85 -6.54 -0.07
C GLY A 135 -2.82 -7.53 -1.24
N VAL A 136 -1.82 -7.42 -2.12
CA VAL A 136 -1.62 -8.34 -3.25
C VAL A 136 -1.38 -9.77 -2.75
N MET A 137 -0.46 -9.94 -1.79
CA MET A 137 -0.17 -11.27 -1.21
C MET A 137 -1.41 -11.89 -0.56
N THR A 138 -2.19 -11.08 0.16
CA THR A 138 -3.45 -11.53 0.77
C THR A 138 -4.48 -11.97 -0.28
N LEU A 139 -4.56 -11.28 -1.42
CA LEU A 139 -5.44 -11.69 -2.53
C LEU A 139 -5.00 -13.03 -3.12
N ILE A 140 -3.71 -13.19 -3.39
CA ILE A 140 -3.15 -14.45 -3.90
C ILE A 140 -3.52 -15.61 -2.97
N GLU A 141 -3.30 -15.46 -1.67
CA GLU A 141 -3.61 -16.49 -0.67
C GLU A 141 -5.11 -16.77 -0.57
N ARG A 142 -5.96 -15.74 -0.50
CA ARG A 142 -7.41 -15.91 -0.32
C ARG A 142 -8.13 -16.49 -1.53
N TYR A 143 -7.64 -16.21 -2.73
CA TYR A 143 -8.19 -16.79 -3.96
C TYR A 143 -7.54 -18.12 -4.31
N ASN A 144 -6.66 -18.65 -3.45
CA ASN A 144 -5.89 -19.87 -3.67
C ASN A 144 -5.22 -19.88 -5.06
N ILE A 145 -4.63 -18.72 -5.43
CA ILE A 145 -3.92 -18.61 -6.70
C ILE A 145 -2.62 -19.39 -6.56
N ASP A 146 -2.50 -20.43 -7.37
CA ASP A 146 -1.28 -21.23 -7.46
C ASP A 146 -0.19 -20.39 -8.09
N ILE A 147 0.90 -20.18 -7.33
CA ILE A 147 2.09 -19.44 -7.78
C ILE A 147 3.31 -20.35 -7.96
N GLU A 148 3.21 -21.62 -7.64
CA GLU A 148 4.31 -22.57 -7.74
C GLU A 148 4.71 -22.76 -9.20
N SER A 149 6.01 -22.59 -9.47
CA SER A 149 6.60 -22.68 -10.81
C SER A 149 5.99 -21.72 -11.85
N LYS A 150 5.29 -20.68 -11.40
CA LYS A 150 4.67 -19.67 -12.27
C LYS A 150 5.62 -18.52 -12.57
N SER A 151 5.34 -17.83 -13.68
CA SER A 151 5.98 -16.57 -14.06
C SER A 151 5.07 -15.39 -13.72
N CYS A 152 5.61 -14.39 -13.01
CA CYS A 152 4.91 -13.18 -12.65
C CYS A 152 5.56 -11.97 -13.30
N ALA A 153 4.80 -11.20 -14.10
CA ALA A 153 5.22 -9.91 -14.63
C ALA A 153 4.62 -8.77 -13.79
N ILE A 154 5.49 -7.93 -13.22
CA ILE A 154 5.09 -6.75 -12.46
C ILE A 154 5.35 -5.51 -13.31
N LEU A 155 4.30 -4.78 -13.66
CA LEU A 155 4.37 -3.54 -14.41
C LEU A 155 4.44 -2.36 -13.44
N GLY A 156 5.58 -1.68 -13.43
CA GLY A 156 5.91 -0.63 -12.47
C GLY A 156 6.99 -1.10 -11.49
N SER A 157 8.08 -0.30 -11.40
CA SER A 157 9.26 -0.61 -10.59
C SER A 157 9.45 0.36 -9.41
N SER A 158 8.36 1.04 -9.00
CA SER A 158 8.44 1.96 -7.86
C SER A 158 8.85 1.22 -6.59
N ARG A 159 9.70 1.85 -5.79
CA ARG A 159 10.26 1.29 -4.56
C ARG A 159 9.17 0.77 -3.61
N ASN A 160 8.14 1.58 -3.40
CA ASN A 160 7.12 1.33 -2.39
C ASN A 160 6.02 0.35 -2.84
N VAL A 161 5.90 0.07 -4.14
CA VAL A 161 4.84 -0.80 -4.68
C VAL A 161 5.44 -1.93 -5.51
N GLY A 162 5.83 -1.68 -6.76
CA GLY A 162 6.23 -2.75 -7.67
C GLY A 162 7.46 -3.53 -7.20
N ALA A 163 8.51 -2.84 -6.76
CA ALA A 163 9.71 -3.49 -6.22
C ALA A 163 9.42 -4.22 -4.90
N ALA A 164 8.59 -3.65 -4.03
CA ALA A 164 8.19 -4.30 -2.78
C ALA A 164 7.38 -5.59 -3.04
N ILE A 165 6.42 -5.56 -3.98
CA ILE A 165 5.65 -6.75 -4.37
C ILE A 165 6.60 -7.83 -4.94
N ALA A 166 7.55 -7.44 -5.79
CA ALA A 166 8.54 -8.36 -6.35
C ALA A 166 9.32 -9.07 -5.24
N GLN A 167 9.82 -8.31 -4.27
CA GLN A 167 10.56 -8.88 -3.14
C GLN A 167 9.69 -9.82 -2.30
N MET A 168 8.42 -9.45 -2.03
CA MET A 168 7.50 -10.31 -1.28
C MET A 168 7.21 -11.62 -2.01
N LEU A 169 7.03 -11.59 -3.33
CA LEU A 169 6.81 -12.78 -4.14
C LEU A 169 8.06 -13.66 -4.16
N MET A 170 9.24 -13.08 -4.33
CA MET A 170 10.51 -13.85 -4.31
C MET A 170 10.74 -14.57 -2.98
N GLN A 171 10.24 -14.02 -1.84
CA GLN A 171 10.33 -14.69 -0.54
C GLN A 171 9.49 -15.98 -0.46
N LYS A 172 8.56 -16.21 -1.38
CA LYS A 172 7.81 -17.47 -1.46
C LYS A 172 8.61 -18.59 -2.12
N GLU A 173 9.78 -18.28 -2.73
CA GLU A 173 10.74 -19.22 -3.35
C GLU A 173 10.17 -20.14 -4.44
N GLN A 174 8.97 -19.82 -4.94
CA GLN A 174 8.22 -20.69 -5.84
C GLN A 174 7.86 -20.04 -7.17
N VAL A 175 8.10 -18.72 -7.31
CA VAL A 175 7.65 -17.92 -8.45
C VAL A 175 8.81 -17.18 -9.12
N THR A 176 8.83 -17.17 -10.44
CA THR A 176 9.78 -16.35 -11.22
C THR A 176 9.18 -14.95 -11.42
N VAL A 177 9.90 -13.90 -11.02
CA VAL A 177 9.40 -12.53 -11.08
C VAL A 177 10.20 -11.70 -12.08
N THR A 178 9.48 -11.05 -13.00
CA THR A 178 10.02 -10.06 -13.94
C THR A 178 9.42 -8.69 -13.64
N VAL A 179 10.27 -7.70 -13.31
CA VAL A 179 9.84 -6.33 -13.04
C VAL A 179 10.05 -5.48 -14.30
N CYS A 180 8.97 -4.89 -14.79
CA CYS A 180 8.94 -4.05 -15.97
C CYS A 180 8.74 -2.57 -15.60
N ASN A 181 9.33 -1.67 -16.40
CA ASN A 181 9.16 -0.23 -16.26
C ASN A 181 8.99 0.44 -17.64
N SER A 182 8.93 1.78 -17.68
CA SER A 182 8.72 2.53 -18.92
C SER A 182 9.83 2.38 -19.98
N LYS A 183 10.95 1.78 -19.62
CA LYS A 183 12.09 1.50 -20.51
C LYS A 183 12.17 0.05 -20.96
N THR A 184 11.30 -0.81 -20.42
CA THR A 184 11.25 -2.22 -20.79
C THR A 184 10.89 -2.38 -22.27
N LYS A 185 11.77 -3.04 -23.00
CA LYS A 185 11.50 -3.45 -24.38
C LYS A 185 10.68 -4.74 -24.38
N ASN A 186 9.92 -4.96 -25.45
CA ASN A 186 9.14 -6.19 -25.64
C ASN A 186 8.14 -6.49 -24.49
N LEU A 187 7.52 -5.44 -23.91
CA LEU A 187 6.58 -5.58 -22.79
C LEU A 187 5.49 -6.61 -23.11
N LYS A 188 4.96 -6.61 -24.33
CA LYS A 188 3.94 -7.55 -24.79
C LYS A 188 4.42 -9.01 -24.71
N GLU A 189 5.64 -9.28 -25.14
CA GLU A 189 6.22 -10.63 -25.09
C GLU A 189 6.35 -11.14 -23.64
N ILE A 190 6.81 -10.26 -22.75
CA ILE A 190 6.95 -10.57 -21.32
C ILE A 190 5.59 -10.89 -20.72
N THR A 191 4.58 -10.05 -20.96
CA THR A 191 3.27 -10.20 -20.34
C THR A 191 2.47 -11.36 -20.94
N SER A 192 2.55 -11.60 -22.26
CA SER A 192 1.86 -12.72 -22.91
C SER A 192 2.41 -14.09 -22.52
N ASN A 193 3.62 -14.15 -21.96
CA ASN A 193 4.20 -15.38 -21.40
C ASN A 193 3.99 -15.52 -19.88
N ALA A 194 3.53 -14.46 -19.20
CA ALA A 194 3.35 -14.49 -17.77
C ALA A 194 2.06 -15.21 -17.34
N ASP A 195 2.15 -16.00 -16.27
CA ASP A 195 0.98 -16.64 -15.63
C ASP A 195 0.22 -15.64 -14.76
N ILE A 196 0.96 -14.67 -14.20
CA ILE A 196 0.41 -13.64 -13.33
C ILE A 196 0.93 -12.28 -13.80
N ILE A 197 0.02 -11.32 -13.93
CA ILE A 197 0.36 -9.94 -14.29
C ILE A 197 -0.13 -9.03 -13.18
N ILE A 198 0.80 -8.26 -12.57
CA ILE A 198 0.47 -7.25 -11.56
C ILE A 198 0.78 -5.88 -12.15
N SER A 199 -0.23 -5.07 -12.40
CA SER A 199 -0.07 -3.72 -12.94
C SER A 199 -0.12 -2.68 -11.83
N ALA A 200 1.03 -2.04 -11.56
CA ALA A 200 1.24 -1.04 -10.51
C ALA A 200 1.64 0.33 -11.08
N VAL A 201 1.16 0.68 -12.27
CA VAL A 201 1.55 1.93 -12.96
C VAL A 201 0.47 3.02 -12.95
N GLY A 202 -0.73 2.73 -12.46
CA GLY A 202 -1.85 3.68 -12.42
C GLY A 202 -2.28 4.19 -13.80
N LYS A 203 -1.90 3.48 -14.88
CA LYS A 203 -2.22 3.86 -16.25
C LYS A 203 -3.34 2.97 -16.80
N PRO A 204 -4.53 3.51 -17.05
CA PRO A 204 -5.63 2.76 -17.66
C PRO A 204 -5.24 2.18 -19.03
N ASN A 205 -5.79 1.02 -19.36
CA ASN A 205 -5.63 0.37 -20.66
C ASN A 205 -4.17 0.06 -21.07
N LEU A 206 -3.24 -0.03 -20.11
CA LEU A 206 -1.86 -0.44 -20.41
C LEU A 206 -1.79 -1.91 -20.78
N VAL A 207 -2.54 -2.77 -20.10
CA VAL A 207 -2.63 -4.20 -20.38
C VAL A 207 -3.84 -4.42 -21.27
N THR A 208 -3.59 -4.93 -22.48
CA THR A 208 -4.60 -5.25 -23.50
C THR A 208 -4.77 -6.75 -23.66
N SER A 209 -5.85 -7.20 -24.26
CA SER A 209 -6.16 -8.63 -24.42
C SER A 209 -5.07 -9.42 -25.14
N ASP A 210 -4.38 -8.81 -26.09
CA ASP A 210 -3.28 -9.40 -26.85
C ASP A 210 -1.93 -9.45 -26.07
N MET A 211 -1.92 -8.92 -24.87
CA MET A 211 -0.80 -8.97 -23.91
C MET A 211 -0.98 -10.02 -22.81
N VAL A 212 -2.04 -10.82 -22.89
CA VAL A 212 -2.42 -11.76 -21.83
C VAL A 212 -2.67 -13.13 -22.44
N LYS A 213 -2.02 -14.16 -21.88
CA LYS A 213 -2.32 -15.54 -22.30
C LYS A 213 -3.61 -16.05 -21.64
N GLU A 214 -4.21 -17.06 -22.22
CA GLU A 214 -5.37 -17.75 -21.64
C GLU A 214 -5.04 -18.32 -20.25
N GLY A 215 -5.95 -18.12 -19.31
CA GLY A 215 -5.81 -18.60 -17.94
C GLY A 215 -4.87 -17.74 -17.04
N ALA A 216 -4.31 -16.65 -17.56
CA ALA A 216 -3.48 -15.76 -16.74
C ALA A 216 -4.30 -15.02 -15.67
N VAL A 217 -3.71 -14.84 -14.50
CA VAL A 217 -4.26 -14.03 -13.42
C VAL A 217 -3.81 -12.58 -13.58
N ILE A 218 -4.74 -11.64 -13.52
CA ILE A 218 -4.44 -10.21 -13.62
C ILE A 218 -4.83 -9.50 -12.33
N CYS A 219 -3.87 -8.81 -11.72
CA CYS A 219 -4.09 -7.92 -10.59
C CYS A 219 -3.81 -6.48 -11.03
N LEU A 220 -4.84 -5.62 -11.00
CA LEU A 220 -4.73 -4.22 -11.38
C LEU A 220 -4.78 -3.35 -10.14
N LEU A 221 -3.70 -2.61 -9.89
CA LEU A 221 -3.60 -1.63 -8.80
C LEU A 221 -3.94 -0.25 -9.38
N TYR A 222 -5.19 0.15 -9.24
CA TYR A 222 -5.65 1.47 -9.70
C TYR A 222 -5.46 2.52 -8.60
N THR A 223 -5.05 3.71 -9.02
CA THR A 223 -5.02 4.91 -8.19
C THR A 223 -6.30 5.75 -8.30
N SER A 224 -7.24 5.35 -9.15
CA SER A 224 -8.55 5.98 -9.31
C SER A 224 -9.64 5.11 -8.68
N PRO A 225 -10.71 5.70 -8.13
CA PRO A 225 -11.86 4.92 -7.66
C PRO A 225 -12.39 4.04 -8.79
N SER A 226 -12.69 2.80 -8.46
CA SER A 226 -13.37 1.89 -9.38
C SER A 226 -14.80 2.38 -9.62
N PRO A 227 -15.36 2.25 -10.83
CA PRO A 227 -16.79 2.52 -11.05
C PRO A 227 -17.75 1.71 -10.16
N ARG A 228 -17.22 0.69 -9.45
CA ARG A 228 -17.97 -0.08 -8.45
C ARG A 228 -18.00 0.56 -7.07
N ASP A 229 -17.21 1.60 -6.84
CA ASP A 229 -17.18 2.31 -5.55
C ASP A 229 -18.28 3.39 -5.47
N ASP A 230 -19.01 3.60 -6.58
CA ASP A 230 -20.14 4.54 -6.72
C ASP A 230 -21.53 3.86 -6.61
N LEU A 231 -21.58 2.59 -6.16
CA LEU A 231 -22.85 1.86 -5.95
C LEU A 231 -23.11 1.57 -4.47
#